data_6548eda8f567472c8ef9354fe7fa31f5
#
_entry.id   6548eda8f567472c8ef9354fe7fa31f5
#
_cell.length_a   1.000
_cell.length_b   1.000
_cell.length_c   1.000
_cell.angle_alpha   90.00
_cell.angle_beta   90.00
_cell.angle_gamma   90.00
#
_symmetry.space_group_name_H-M   'P 1'
#
loop_
_entity.id
_entity.type
_entity.pdbx_description
1 polymer ?
#
loop_
_entity_poly.entity_id
_entity_poly.type
_entity_poly.pdbx_seq_one_letter_code
_entity_poly.pdbx_strand_id
1 'polypeptide(L)'
;MSVTPNGDALSLLQDFERYATRWWRLADKAGVIRPFIANPAQRRVLASIDRQRKARRPVRLKVIKCRQCGLSTLVTAMLQHMTQTHAGRNALSLADKQDLPQQWLRRCKTWYEQTPQIVRPAIAASNAMEMYFSGLGSRYFIGSQAGQTPGMGYTLQALHGSEMANWSDPATTLDDIMPAIPQSPETFVVLESTGEIVGDWWHQSVHLSLDGEDEYDVVFIPWYLLGEYRRDDLAETVLDYSPKEQEIVRIAQADGVEIGKAEIAWRRVGLAGEPYHGDEDAFDCKFPTTLEQAFLAPGRTVFLRGQVEAATATVREPIYKADLLHRSGADPYSWILDRGENGSVWIWEEPDPRFHYVIGSDQMWGKVTVSRVANRERDLDYDVAYVECLETRAVCAAMRGRYDLRAWAMMLAALGKWYNWATLAPERNGTESAEVLLPILLGNVAAWRYPSVWVRTDDLSIRGHRIQDYGWYTDTGSKADLVAFAKMATIDGALDWADGRAVSEMRSWIHDDKGRMTSPEGMHDDCLMARMITAYVAHKVRPSTALYVEPTRKVYRFQTLADRLKGSLEEDLHARTG
;
A
#
# COMPACT_ATOMS: atom_id res chain seq x y z
N MET A 1 -35.38 5.83 -50.89
CA MET A 1 -34.40 6.89 -51.15
C MET A 1 -33.40 6.89 -49.97
N SER A 2 -32.21 6.36 -50.18
CA SER A 2 -31.13 6.41 -49.19
C SER A 2 -30.54 7.83 -49.22
N VAL A 3 -30.89 8.64 -48.24
CA VAL A 3 -30.24 9.93 -48.03
C VAL A 3 -28.83 9.60 -47.47
N THR A 4 -27.81 9.74 -48.29
CA THR A 4 -26.43 9.78 -47.83
C THR A 4 -26.29 10.95 -46.86
N PRO A 5 -25.90 10.75 -45.60
CA PRO A 5 -25.72 11.85 -44.65
C PRO A 5 -24.65 12.81 -45.22
N ASN A 6 -24.93 14.12 -45.24
CA ASN A 6 -23.93 15.15 -45.53
C ASN A 6 -22.71 14.91 -44.62
N GLY A 7 -21.48 15.15 -45.09
CA GLY A 7 -20.24 14.96 -44.35
C GLY A 7 -20.26 15.61 -42.95
N ASP A 8 -20.96 16.72 -42.77
CA ASP A 8 -21.20 17.38 -41.48
C ASP A 8 -22.04 16.56 -40.51
N ALA A 9 -23.00 15.76 -40.98
CA ALA A 9 -23.85 14.92 -40.14
C ALA A 9 -23.06 13.69 -39.60
N LEU A 10 -22.23 13.08 -40.45
CA LEU A 10 -21.34 12.00 -40.07
C LEU A 10 -20.27 12.47 -39.07
N SER A 11 -19.67 13.61 -39.29
CA SER A 11 -18.72 14.25 -38.39
C SER A 11 -19.35 14.51 -37.00
N LEU A 12 -20.60 15.01 -36.98
CA LEU A 12 -21.34 15.22 -35.73
C LEU A 12 -21.58 13.92 -34.94
N LEU A 13 -21.91 12.81 -35.61
CA LEU A 13 -22.12 11.51 -34.97
C LEU A 13 -20.82 10.91 -34.40
N GLN A 14 -19.69 11.22 -35.00
CA GLN A 14 -18.39 10.70 -34.57
C GLN A 14 -17.74 11.52 -33.46
N ASP A 15 -18.06 12.82 -33.36
CA ASP A 15 -17.50 13.72 -32.37
C ASP A 15 -18.34 13.73 -31.10
N PHE A 16 -17.79 13.13 -30.03
CA PHE A 16 -18.46 13.01 -28.74
C PHE A 16 -18.88 14.36 -28.15
N GLU A 17 -17.98 15.34 -28.10
CA GLU A 17 -18.30 16.64 -27.48
C GLU A 17 -19.39 17.40 -28.24
N ARG A 18 -19.28 17.44 -29.56
CA ARG A 18 -20.31 18.06 -30.40
C ARG A 18 -21.66 17.36 -30.30
N TYR A 19 -21.64 15.99 -30.28
CA TYR A 19 -22.83 15.17 -30.12
C TYR A 19 -23.52 15.43 -28.77
N ALA A 20 -22.77 15.31 -27.67
CA ALA A 20 -23.29 15.45 -26.31
C ALA A 20 -23.82 16.89 -26.09
N THR A 21 -23.05 17.91 -26.46
CA THR A 21 -23.47 19.31 -26.32
C THR A 21 -24.75 19.61 -27.11
N ARG A 22 -24.88 19.02 -28.28
CA ARG A 22 -26.04 19.29 -29.20
C ARG A 22 -27.33 18.70 -28.63
N TRP A 23 -27.29 17.48 -28.11
CA TRP A 23 -28.52 16.75 -27.81
C TRP A 23 -28.72 16.45 -26.34
N TRP A 24 -27.66 16.25 -25.57
CA TRP A 24 -27.78 15.83 -24.18
C TRP A 24 -27.84 16.98 -23.19
N ARG A 25 -28.65 16.78 -22.19
CA ARG A 25 -28.85 17.73 -21.10
C ARG A 25 -28.65 17.00 -19.77
N LEU A 26 -28.14 17.74 -18.80
CA LEU A 26 -28.05 17.26 -17.42
C LEU A 26 -28.36 18.41 -16.46
N ALA A 27 -28.83 18.06 -15.27
CA ALA A 27 -28.99 19.01 -14.20
C ALA A 27 -27.62 19.30 -13.58
N ASP A 28 -27.29 20.59 -13.41
CA ASP A 28 -26.14 21.00 -12.60
C ASP A 28 -26.44 20.81 -11.10
N LYS A 29 -25.45 21.15 -10.23
CA LYS A 29 -25.61 21.03 -8.77
C LYS A 29 -26.72 21.91 -8.19
N ALA A 30 -27.11 22.96 -8.88
CA ALA A 30 -28.26 23.82 -8.52
C ALA A 30 -29.59 23.27 -9.06
N GLY A 31 -29.61 22.12 -9.73
CA GLY A 31 -30.81 21.53 -10.34
C GLY A 31 -31.19 22.15 -11.69
N VAL A 32 -30.40 23.06 -12.24
CA VAL A 32 -30.71 23.71 -13.52
C VAL A 32 -30.28 22.80 -14.68
N ILE A 33 -31.21 22.55 -15.59
CA ILE A 33 -30.94 21.70 -16.78
C ILE A 33 -30.15 22.49 -17.80
N ARG A 34 -28.95 21.99 -18.15
CA ARG A 34 -28.02 22.62 -19.09
C ARG A 34 -27.55 21.64 -20.17
N PRO A 35 -27.07 22.13 -21.34
CA PRO A 35 -26.36 21.28 -22.29
C PRO A 35 -25.18 20.57 -21.62
N PHE A 36 -24.85 19.35 -22.10
CA PHE A 36 -23.62 18.67 -21.68
C PHE A 36 -22.42 19.43 -22.24
N ILE A 37 -21.71 20.12 -21.37
CA ILE A 37 -20.46 20.81 -21.69
C ILE A 37 -19.41 20.33 -20.71
N ALA A 38 -18.28 19.81 -21.24
CA ALA A 38 -17.20 19.34 -20.41
C ALA A 38 -16.60 20.48 -19.55
N ASN A 39 -16.52 20.28 -18.24
CA ASN A 39 -15.87 21.19 -17.30
C ASN A 39 -14.33 21.09 -17.40
N PRO A 40 -13.55 21.99 -16.78
CA PRO A 40 -12.08 21.98 -16.86
C PRO A 40 -11.44 20.65 -16.44
N ALA A 41 -11.95 19.98 -15.37
CA ALA A 41 -11.48 18.68 -14.93
C ALA A 41 -11.72 17.60 -16.01
N GLN A 42 -12.90 17.56 -16.58
CA GLN A 42 -13.26 16.66 -17.67
C GLN A 42 -12.44 16.91 -18.95
N ARG A 43 -12.15 18.18 -19.27
CA ARG A 43 -11.28 18.55 -20.41
C ARG A 43 -9.85 18.04 -20.24
N ARG A 44 -9.31 18.02 -19.03
CA ARG A 44 -8.00 17.43 -18.75
C ARG A 44 -7.96 15.95 -19.12
N VAL A 45 -9.00 15.19 -18.79
CA VAL A 45 -9.14 13.77 -19.15
C VAL A 45 -9.29 13.61 -20.66
N LEU A 46 -10.16 14.39 -21.30
CA LEU A 46 -10.34 14.37 -22.75
C LEU A 46 -9.04 14.67 -23.50
N ALA A 47 -8.23 15.60 -23.03
CA ALA A 47 -6.94 15.92 -23.62
C ALA A 47 -5.96 14.73 -23.55
N SER A 48 -5.97 13.95 -22.48
CA SER A 48 -5.16 12.72 -22.37
C SER A 48 -5.66 11.63 -23.33
N ILE A 49 -6.98 11.44 -23.41
CA ILE A 49 -7.60 10.52 -24.37
C ILE A 49 -7.20 10.88 -25.80
N ASP A 50 -7.28 12.16 -26.18
CA ASP A 50 -6.93 12.63 -27.51
C ASP A 50 -5.45 12.42 -27.85
N ARG A 51 -4.55 12.60 -26.90
CA ARG A 51 -3.12 12.30 -27.08
C ARG A 51 -2.89 10.84 -27.45
N GLN A 52 -3.51 9.92 -26.69
CA GLN A 52 -3.37 8.47 -26.94
C GLN A 52 -3.98 8.07 -28.29
N ARG A 53 -5.16 8.59 -28.62
CA ARG A 53 -5.81 8.35 -29.93
C ARG A 53 -4.97 8.86 -31.10
N LYS A 54 -4.41 10.09 -30.99
CA LYS A 54 -3.50 10.64 -32.01
C LYS A 54 -2.23 9.79 -32.17
N ALA A 55 -1.74 9.21 -31.10
CA ALA A 55 -0.61 8.27 -31.11
C ALA A 55 -1.00 6.86 -31.60
N ARG A 56 -2.27 6.61 -31.95
CA ARG A 56 -2.82 5.32 -32.34
C ARG A 56 -2.58 4.23 -31.29
N ARG A 57 -2.60 4.60 -30.02
CA ARG A 57 -2.53 3.69 -28.88
C ARG A 57 -3.92 3.36 -28.36
N PRO A 58 -4.14 2.17 -27.76
CA PRO A 58 -5.29 1.92 -26.90
C PRO A 58 -5.40 3.01 -25.84
N VAL A 59 -6.61 3.47 -25.54
CA VAL A 59 -6.80 4.41 -24.43
C VAL A 59 -6.75 3.63 -23.12
N ARG A 60 -5.76 3.94 -22.29
CA ARG A 60 -5.54 3.37 -20.96
C ARG A 60 -5.27 4.51 -19.99
N LEU A 61 -6.22 4.74 -19.07
CA LEU A 61 -6.13 5.85 -18.11
C LEU A 61 -6.39 5.38 -16.69
N LYS A 62 -5.57 5.83 -15.76
CA LYS A 62 -5.85 5.88 -14.33
C LYS A 62 -6.04 7.33 -13.92
N VAL A 63 -7.20 7.64 -13.33
CA VAL A 63 -7.55 9.01 -12.97
C VAL A 63 -7.75 9.13 -11.47
N ILE A 64 -6.86 9.89 -10.83
CA ILE A 64 -6.97 10.27 -9.42
C ILE A 64 -7.68 11.61 -9.39
N LYS A 65 -8.77 11.69 -8.67
CA LYS A 65 -9.69 12.84 -8.73
C LYS A 65 -10.06 13.38 -7.37
N CYS A 66 -10.33 14.69 -7.30
CA CYS A 66 -11.10 15.25 -6.20
C CYS A 66 -12.57 14.77 -6.26
N ARG A 67 -13.26 14.85 -5.14
CA ARG A 67 -14.70 14.49 -5.07
C ARG A 67 -15.53 15.35 -6.02
N GLN A 68 -16.61 14.74 -6.55
CA GLN A 68 -17.67 15.42 -7.31
C GLN A 68 -17.22 16.22 -8.54
N CYS A 69 -16.09 15.85 -9.17
CA CYS A 69 -15.60 16.52 -10.40
C CYS A 69 -16.38 16.14 -11.65
N GLY A 70 -17.36 15.25 -11.57
CA GLY A 70 -18.21 14.83 -12.68
C GLY A 70 -17.55 13.84 -13.64
N LEU A 71 -16.46 13.19 -13.26
CA LEU A 71 -15.71 12.27 -14.13
C LEU A 71 -16.51 11.04 -14.50
N SER A 72 -17.15 10.36 -13.56
CA SER A 72 -18.01 9.19 -13.86
C SER A 72 -19.14 9.55 -14.83
N THR A 73 -19.63 10.81 -14.78
CA THR A 73 -20.61 11.32 -15.76
C THR A 73 -20.01 11.45 -17.16
N LEU A 74 -18.78 11.97 -17.27
CA LEU A 74 -18.07 12.07 -18.55
C LEU A 74 -17.85 10.69 -19.16
N VAL A 75 -17.26 9.75 -18.40
CA VAL A 75 -16.92 8.42 -18.91
C VAL A 75 -18.20 7.66 -19.31
N THR A 76 -19.24 7.69 -18.46
CA THR A 76 -20.56 7.12 -18.81
C THR A 76 -21.11 7.69 -20.10
N ALA A 77 -21.02 9.03 -20.32
CA ALA A 77 -21.48 9.66 -21.54
C ALA A 77 -20.67 9.22 -22.76
N MET A 78 -19.35 9.09 -22.63
CA MET A 78 -18.49 8.60 -23.71
C MET A 78 -18.81 7.16 -24.10
N LEU A 79 -19.04 6.26 -23.12
CA LEU A 79 -19.42 4.88 -23.39
C LEU A 79 -20.80 4.77 -24.01
N GLN A 80 -21.75 5.58 -23.55
CA GLN A 80 -23.09 5.70 -24.16
C GLN A 80 -22.97 6.18 -25.60
N HIS A 81 -22.20 7.21 -25.87
CA HIS A 81 -21.95 7.71 -27.22
C HIS A 81 -21.34 6.61 -28.10
N MET A 82 -20.28 5.95 -27.67
CA MET A 82 -19.61 4.88 -28.41
C MET A 82 -20.60 3.77 -28.80
N THR A 83 -21.36 3.25 -27.84
CA THR A 83 -22.29 2.13 -28.10
C THR A 83 -23.53 2.53 -28.90
N GLN A 84 -23.94 3.80 -28.81
CA GLN A 84 -25.12 4.34 -29.49
C GLN A 84 -24.84 4.80 -30.94
N THR A 85 -23.56 5.05 -31.30
CA THR A 85 -23.20 5.62 -32.60
C THR A 85 -22.32 4.70 -33.46
N HIS A 86 -21.68 3.71 -32.88
CA HIS A 86 -20.77 2.80 -33.59
C HIS A 86 -21.27 1.34 -33.50
N ALA A 87 -21.17 0.63 -34.61
CA ALA A 87 -21.59 -0.76 -34.71
C ALA A 87 -20.59 -1.71 -34.02
N GLY A 88 -21.11 -2.78 -33.39
CA GLY A 88 -20.32 -3.85 -32.79
C GLY A 88 -19.49 -3.42 -31.57
N ARG A 89 -19.91 -2.39 -30.83
CA ARG A 89 -19.21 -1.89 -29.64
C ARG A 89 -19.90 -2.35 -28.36
N ASN A 90 -19.18 -3.11 -27.54
CA ASN A 90 -19.62 -3.48 -26.22
C ASN A 90 -18.82 -2.72 -25.18
N ALA A 91 -19.50 -2.11 -24.23
CA ALA A 91 -18.91 -1.35 -23.15
C ALA A 91 -19.41 -1.84 -21.79
N LEU A 92 -18.56 -1.79 -20.79
CA LEU A 92 -18.88 -2.18 -19.42
C LEU A 92 -18.50 -1.05 -18.46
N SER A 93 -19.43 -0.68 -17.56
CA SER A 93 -19.13 0.17 -16.40
C SER A 93 -19.35 -0.59 -15.10
N LEU A 94 -18.36 -0.56 -14.22
CA LEU A 94 -18.41 -1.17 -12.89
C LEU A 94 -18.18 -0.11 -11.82
N ALA A 95 -18.95 -0.20 -10.74
CA ALA A 95 -18.74 0.58 -9.52
C ALA A 95 -18.51 -0.35 -8.31
N ASP A 96 -18.14 0.22 -7.17
CA ASP A 96 -18.02 -0.49 -5.89
C ASP A 96 -19.37 -1.06 -5.42
N LYS A 97 -20.45 -0.27 -5.50
CA LYS A 97 -21.81 -0.57 -5.02
C LYS A 97 -22.85 -0.56 -6.14
N GLN A 98 -23.91 -1.33 -5.97
CA GLN A 98 -24.96 -1.48 -6.98
C GLN A 98 -25.81 -0.23 -7.24
N ASP A 99 -25.91 0.69 -6.31
CA ASP A 99 -26.78 1.86 -6.43
C ASP A 99 -26.28 2.87 -7.48
N LEU A 100 -24.97 3.07 -7.61
CA LEU A 100 -24.38 3.98 -8.56
C LEU A 100 -24.61 3.57 -10.03
N PRO A 101 -24.39 2.30 -10.42
CA PRO A 101 -24.64 1.84 -11.78
C PRO A 101 -26.09 2.08 -12.24
N GLN A 102 -27.07 1.89 -11.37
CA GLN A 102 -28.47 2.14 -11.71
C GLN A 102 -28.76 3.61 -12.00
N GLN A 103 -28.08 4.53 -11.29
CA GLN A 103 -28.21 5.97 -11.57
C GLN A 103 -27.59 6.33 -12.93
N TRP A 104 -26.44 5.71 -13.27
CA TRP A 104 -25.81 5.92 -14.60
C TRP A 104 -26.73 5.42 -15.72
N LEU A 105 -27.30 4.23 -15.57
CA LEU A 105 -28.20 3.67 -16.57
C LEU A 105 -29.46 4.54 -16.76
N ARG A 106 -30.04 5.06 -15.68
CA ARG A 106 -31.16 6.02 -15.79
C ARG A 106 -30.77 7.25 -16.58
N ARG A 107 -29.58 7.79 -16.33
CA ARG A 107 -29.04 8.93 -17.09
C ARG A 107 -28.84 8.59 -18.57
N CYS A 108 -28.27 7.43 -18.86
CA CYS A 108 -28.11 6.93 -20.24
C CYS A 108 -29.44 6.83 -20.98
N LYS A 109 -30.49 6.31 -20.32
CA LYS A 109 -31.85 6.24 -20.90
C LYS A 109 -32.40 7.64 -21.21
N THR A 110 -32.21 8.58 -20.27
CA THR A 110 -32.62 9.99 -20.52
C THR A 110 -31.88 10.59 -21.71
N TRP A 111 -30.56 10.38 -21.83
CA TRP A 111 -29.78 10.88 -22.97
C TRP A 111 -30.17 10.20 -24.28
N TYR A 112 -30.50 8.89 -24.25
CA TYR A 112 -31.02 8.20 -25.41
C TYR A 112 -32.35 8.81 -25.85
N GLU A 113 -33.27 9.13 -24.95
CA GLU A 113 -34.57 9.76 -25.24
C GLU A 113 -34.40 11.20 -25.77
N GLN A 114 -33.41 11.95 -25.29
CA GLN A 114 -33.09 13.29 -25.78
C GLN A 114 -32.48 13.28 -27.18
N THR A 115 -31.92 12.17 -27.63
CA THR A 115 -31.35 12.03 -28.96
C THR A 115 -32.47 12.01 -30.02
N PRO A 116 -32.40 12.82 -31.09
CA PRO A 116 -33.44 12.86 -32.13
C PRO A 116 -33.70 11.48 -32.76
N GLN A 117 -34.93 11.14 -32.99
CA GLN A 117 -35.34 9.84 -33.52
C GLN A 117 -34.63 9.43 -34.81
N ILE A 118 -34.31 10.40 -35.69
CA ILE A 118 -33.63 10.15 -36.95
C ILE A 118 -32.20 9.62 -36.81
N VAL A 119 -31.52 9.94 -35.70
CA VAL A 119 -30.15 9.49 -35.41
C VAL A 119 -30.08 8.48 -34.28
N ARG A 120 -31.19 8.24 -33.63
CA ARG A 120 -31.30 7.32 -32.48
C ARG A 120 -31.41 5.87 -32.97
N PRO A 121 -30.46 5.00 -32.60
CA PRO A 121 -30.52 3.59 -33.01
C PRO A 121 -31.70 2.87 -32.36
N ALA A 122 -32.19 1.83 -33.02
CA ALA A 122 -33.22 0.95 -32.44
C ALA A 122 -32.66 0.21 -31.21
N ILE A 123 -33.45 0.13 -30.13
CA ILE A 123 -33.14 -0.60 -28.93
C ILE A 123 -34.01 -1.86 -28.81
N ALA A 124 -33.41 -3.03 -28.59
CA ALA A 124 -34.10 -4.28 -28.42
C ALA A 124 -34.22 -4.70 -26.95
N ALA A 125 -33.30 -4.31 -26.09
CA ALA A 125 -33.34 -4.54 -24.67
C ALA A 125 -32.84 -3.31 -23.88
N SER A 126 -33.58 -2.97 -22.85
CA SER A 126 -33.22 -1.91 -21.89
C SER A 126 -33.73 -2.33 -20.53
N ASN A 127 -32.96 -3.16 -19.83
CA ASN A 127 -33.29 -3.68 -18.50
C ASN A 127 -32.53 -2.89 -17.38
N ALA A 128 -32.33 -3.51 -16.21
CA ALA A 128 -31.64 -2.90 -15.09
C ALA A 128 -30.11 -2.90 -15.23
N MET A 129 -29.53 -3.70 -16.16
CA MET A 129 -28.09 -3.93 -16.27
C MET A 129 -27.52 -3.70 -17.68
N GLU A 130 -28.37 -3.54 -18.71
CA GLU A 130 -27.89 -3.31 -20.08
C GLU A 130 -28.83 -2.46 -20.93
N MET A 131 -28.21 -1.84 -21.95
CA MET A 131 -28.89 -1.28 -23.13
C MET A 131 -28.34 -1.98 -24.37
N TYR A 132 -29.21 -2.63 -25.14
CA TYR A 132 -28.87 -3.30 -26.40
C TYR A 132 -29.39 -2.54 -27.61
N PHE A 133 -28.48 -2.00 -28.39
CA PHE A 133 -28.77 -1.28 -29.65
C PHE A 133 -28.77 -2.25 -30.83
N SER A 134 -29.94 -2.86 -31.10
CA SER A 134 -30.05 -3.95 -32.06
C SER A 134 -29.68 -3.60 -33.50
N GLY A 135 -29.92 -2.35 -33.93
CA GLY A 135 -29.53 -1.88 -35.24
C GLY A 135 -28.01 -1.76 -35.45
N LEU A 136 -27.25 -1.68 -34.36
CA LEU A 136 -25.79 -1.57 -34.36
C LEU A 136 -25.09 -2.85 -33.86
N GLY A 137 -25.82 -3.78 -33.26
CA GLY A 137 -25.21 -4.92 -32.57
C GLY A 137 -24.36 -4.55 -31.36
N SER A 138 -24.57 -3.36 -30.80
CA SER A 138 -23.75 -2.79 -29.72
C SER A 138 -24.48 -2.89 -28.38
N ARG A 139 -23.71 -3.02 -27.30
CA ARG A 139 -24.25 -3.18 -25.93
C ARG A 139 -23.53 -2.28 -24.93
N TYR A 140 -24.29 -1.73 -24.02
CA TYR A 140 -23.73 -1.07 -22.84
C TYR A 140 -24.18 -1.80 -21.58
N PHE A 141 -23.21 -2.42 -20.90
CA PHE A 141 -23.41 -3.17 -19.65
C PHE A 141 -23.04 -2.32 -18.44
N ILE A 142 -23.77 -2.47 -17.37
CA ILE A 142 -23.52 -1.76 -16.10
C ILE A 142 -23.66 -2.74 -14.95
N GLY A 143 -22.68 -2.75 -14.04
CA GLY A 143 -22.65 -3.67 -12.91
C GLY A 143 -21.88 -3.12 -11.71
N SER A 144 -21.71 -3.95 -10.70
CA SER A 144 -20.88 -3.66 -9.53
C SER A 144 -19.85 -4.75 -9.31
N GLN A 145 -18.72 -4.40 -8.73
CA GLN A 145 -17.64 -5.33 -8.41
C GLN A 145 -18.11 -6.43 -7.44
N ALA A 146 -18.97 -6.11 -6.46
CA ALA A 146 -19.51 -7.06 -5.49
C ALA A 146 -20.64 -7.96 -6.02
N GLY A 147 -21.10 -7.77 -7.27
CA GLY A 147 -22.21 -8.47 -7.88
C GLY A 147 -21.79 -9.37 -9.04
N GLN A 148 -22.81 -9.85 -9.80
CA GLN A 148 -22.52 -10.46 -11.09
C GLN A 148 -21.96 -9.40 -12.05
N THR A 149 -20.82 -9.70 -12.66
CA THR A 149 -20.24 -8.84 -13.72
C THR A 149 -20.98 -9.12 -15.03
N PRO A 150 -21.85 -8.21 -15.49
CA PRO A 150 -22.53 -8.39 -16.77
C PRO A 150 -21.53 -8.28 -17.91
N GLY A 151 -21.84 -8.92 -19.06
CA GLY A 151 -20.95 -8.84 -20.23
C GLY A 151 -19.83 -9.87 -20.25
N MET A 152 -19.71 -10.74 -19.27
CA MET A 152 -18.80 -11.89 -19.31
C MET A 152 -19.15 -12.78 -20.51
N GLY A 153 -18.14 -13.12 -21.32
CA GLY A 153 -18.32 -13.87 -22.58
C GLY A 153 -18.48 -12.98 -23.83
N TYR A 154 -18.56 -11.66 -23.69
CA TYR A 154 -18.48 -10.72 -24.81
C TYR A 154 -17.07 -10.13 -24.95
N THR A 155 -16.63 -9.88 -26.18
CA THR A 155 -15.47 -9.02 -26.41
C THR A 155 -15.88 -7.57 -26.10
N LEU A 156 -15.15 -6.93 -25.21
CA LEU A 156 -15.39 -5.56 -24.76
C LEU A 156 -14.47 -4.57 -25.51
N GLN A 157 -15.01 -3.48 -25.98
CA GLN A 157 -14.22 -2.37 -26.55
C GLN A 157 -13.96 -1.27 -25.53
N ALA A 158 -14.74 -1.23 -24.43
CA ALA A 158 -14.56 -0.24 -23.40
C ALA A 158 -14.85 -0.78 -21.99
N LEU A 159 -14.05 -0.32 -21.01
CA LEU A 159 -14.23 -0.57 -19.59
C LEU A 159 -14.12 0.75 -18.82
N HIS A 160 -15.04 0.95 -17.89
CA HIS A 160 -15.00 1.99 -16.89
C HIS A 160 -15.04 1.34 -15.49
N GLY A 161 -13.94 1.43 -14.75
CA GLY A 161 -13.88 1.07 -13.33
C GLY A 161 -13.96 2.35 -12.48
N SER A 162 -15.03 2.51 -11.70
CA SER A 162 -15.28 3.69 -10.88
C SER A 162 -15.12 3.39 -9.41
N GLU A 163 -14.51 4.33 -8.68
CA GLU A 163 -14.20 4.23 -7.24
C GLU A 163 -13.32 3.02 -6.91
N MET A 164 -12.25 2.83 -7.69
CA MET A 164 -11.34 1.67 -7.63
C MET A 164 -10.73 1.45 -6.24
N ALA A 165 -10.46 2.53 -5.48
CA ALA A 165 -9.93 2.43 -4.12
C ALA A 165 -10.89 1.76 -3.13
N ASN A 166 -12.21 1.70 -3.47
CA ASN A 166 -13.23 1.09 -2.62
C ASN A 166 -13.55 -0.36 -3.02
N TRP A 167 -12.92 -0.89 -4.07
CA TRP A 167 -13.16 -2.26 -4.49
C TRP A 167 -12.51 -3.23 -3.52
N SER A 168 -13.22 -4.29 -3.14
CA SER A 168 -12.69 -5.30 -2.20
C SER A 168 -11.58 -6.17 -2.82
N ASP A 169 -11.67 -6.48 -4.11
CA ASP A 169 -10.65 -7.22 -4.86
C ASP A 169 -10.55 -6.71 -6.30
N PRO A 170 -9.90 -5.54 -6.50
CA PRO A 170 -9.76 -4.95 -7.83
C PRO A 170 -8.85 -5.78 -8.75
N ALA A 171 -7.84 -6.45 -8.19
CA ALA A 171 -6.89 -7.23 -8.97
C ALA A 171 -7.56 -8.42 -9.66
N THR A 172 -8.25 -9.28 -8.89
CA THR A 172 -8.98 -10.44 -9.46
C THR A 172 -10.07 -10.00 -10.42
N THR A 173 -10.81 -8.94 -10.08
CA THR A 173 -11.87 -8.44 -10.97
C THR A 173 -11.31 -7.97 -12.32
N LEU A 174 -10.15 -7.29 -12.32
CA LEU A 174 -9.52 -6.87 -13.57
C LEU A 174 -8.88 -8.03 -14.32
N ASP A 175 -8.27 -8.99 -13.63
CA ASP A 175 -7.71 -10.21 -14.24
C ASP A 175 -8.79 -11.01 -15.01
N ASP A 176 -10.03 -11.01 -14.52
CA ASP A 176 -11.17 -11.66 -15.20
C ASP A 176 -11.66 -10.89 -16.42
N ILE A 177 -11.58 -9.55 -16.41
CA ILE A 177 -12.20 -8.70 -17.45
C ILE A 177 -11.21 -8.31 -18.55
N MET A 178 -9.97 -7.98 -18.19
CA MET A 178 -8.99 -7.44 -19.13
C MET A 178 -8.70 -8.35 -20.32
N PRO A 179 -8.69 -9.69 -20.19
CA PRO A 179 -8.53 -10.58 -21.36
C PRO A 179 -9.65 -10.45 -22.42
N ALA A 180 -10.81 -9.95 -22.04
CA ALA A 180 -11.92 -9.69 -22.96
C ALA A 180 -11.76 -8.38 -23.76
N ILE A 181 -10.75 -7.56 -23.45
CA ILE A 181 -10.49 -6.24 -24.09
C ILE A 181 -9.28 -6.37 -25.02
N PRO A 182 -9.45 -6.30 -26.34
CA PRO A 182 -8.34 -6.36 -27.28
C PRO A 182 -7.34 -5.21 -27.12
N GLN A 183 -6.07 -5.47 -27.43
CA GLN A 183 -5.03 -4.46 -27.54
C GLN A 183 -5.13 -3.76 -28.92
N SER A 184 -6.15 -2.93 -29.07
CA SER A 184 -6.45 -2.20 -30.30
C SER A 184 -6.58 -0.71 -30.00
N PRO A 185 -6.16 0.20 -30.90
CA PRO A 185 -6.34 1.65 -30.76
C PRO A 185 -7.80 2.08 -30.55
N GLU A 186 -8.75 1.24 -30.91
CA GLU A 186 -10.18 1.47 -30.77
C GLU A 186 -10.71 1.15 -29.36
N THR A 187 -9.88 0.56 -28.49
CA THR A 187 -10.29 0.19 -27.14
C THR A 187 -10.01 1.29 -26.12
N PHE A 188 -10.83 1.30 -25.07
CA PHE A 188 -10.89 2.36 -24.10
C PHE A 188 -11.04 1.78 -22.68
N VAL A 189 -10.07 2.01 -21.81
CA VAL A 189 -10.14 1.63 -20.40
C VAL A 189 -9.85 2.86 -19.55
N VAL A 190 -10.79 3.20 -18.68
CA VAL A 190 -10.63 4.24 -17.67
C VAL A 190 -10.92 3.67 -16.30
N LEU A 191 -9.92 3.68 -15.45
CA LEU A 191 -10.01 3.35 -14.04
C LEU A 191 -9.93 4.68 -13.26
N GLU A 192 -10.87 4.92 -12.34
CA GLU A 192 -10.91 6.20 -11.64
C GLU A 192 -11.31 6.04 -10.18
N SER A 193 -10.69 6.85 -9.32
CA SER A 193 -11.05 6.94 -7.91
C SER A 193 -10.60 8.27 -7.29
N THR A 194 -11.21 8.63 -6.16
CA THR A 194 -10.49 9.42 -5.15
C THR A 194 -9.33 8.57 -4.64
N GLY A 195 -8.27 9.20 -4.16
CA GLY A 195 -7.30 8.50 -3.32
C GLY A 195 -7.98 8.15 -1.99
N GLU A 196 -7.48 7.16 -1.30
CA GLU A 196 -7.97 6.77 0.03
C GLU A 196 -6.76 6.48 0.93
N ILE A 197 -6.10 5.35 0.78
CA ILE A 197 -5.07 4.87 1.70
C ILE A 197 -3.74 4.75 0.96
N VAL A 198 -2.68 5.33 1.53
CA VAL A 198 -1.32 5.09 1.04
C VAL A 198 -1.03 3.60 1.09
N GLY A 199 -0.65 3.04 -0.08
CA GLY A 199 -0.21 1.67 -0.21
C GLY A 199 -1.31 0.65 -0.45
N ASP A 200 -2.57 1.03 -0.52
CA ASP A 200 -3.61 0.15 -1.03
C ASP A 200 -3.36 -0.23 -2.50
N TRP A 201 -4.15 -1.17 -3.03
CA TRP A 201 -4.00 -1.61 -4.42
C TRP A 201 -4.08 -0.44 -5.42
N TRP A 202 -4.96 0.55 -5.17
CA TRP A 202 -5.13 1.69 -6.06
C TRP A 202 -3.90 2.59 -6.06
N HIS A 203 -3.36 2.90 -4.88
CA HIS A 203 -2.11 3.65 -4.74
C HIS A 203 -0.93 2.96 -5.45
N GLN A 204 -0.71 1.66 -5.19
CA GLN A 204 0.34 0.88 -5.83
C GLN A 204 0.17 0.85 -7.35
N SER A 205 -1.06 0.59 -7.83
CA SER A 205 -1.38 0.56 -9.25
C SER A 205 -1.13 1.89 -9.96
N VAL A 206 -1.42 3.03 -9.29
CA VAL A 206 -1.12 4.37 -9.82
C VAL A 206 0.39 4.61 -9.91
N HIS A 207 1.15 4.20 -8.87
CA HIS A 207 2.61 4.37 -8.87
C HIS A 207 3.29 3.52 -9.94
N LEU A 208 2.87 2.27 -10.17
CA LEU A 208 3.37 1.46 -11.30
C LEU A 208 3.22 2.18 -12.63
N SER A 209 2.09 2.88 -12.83
CA SER A 209 1.90 3.66 -14.06
C SER A 209 2.79 4.91 -14.12
N LEU A 210 3.00 5.60 -13.01
CA LEU A 210 3.89 6.76 -12.94
C LEU A 210 5.36 6.38 -13.21
N ASP A 211 5.75 5.19 -12.77
CA ASP A 211 7.09 4.64 -12.99
C ASP A 211 7.26 4.04 -14.40
N GLY A 212 6.18 4.02 -15.20
CA GLY A 212 6.17 3.50 -16.57
C GLY A 212 6.23 1.98 -16.67
N GLU A 213 5.85 1.28 -15.60
CA GLU A 213 5.85 -0.19 -15.53
C GLU A 213 4.60 -0.83 -16.14
N ASP A 214 3.60 -0.03 -16.52
CA ASP A 214 2.41 -0.48 -17.24
C ASP A 214 2.04 0.46 -18.39
N GLU A 215 0.95 0.16 -19.11
CA GLU A 215 0.51 0.90 -20.30
C GLU A 215 -0.38 2.11 -20.02
N TYR A 216 -0.69 2.42 -18.74
CA TYR A 216 -1.65 3.46 -18.38
C TYR A 216 -0.98 4.83 -18.24
N ASP A 217 -1.61 5.85 -18.85
CA ASP A 217 -1.32 7.24 -18.51
C ASP A 217 -2.05 7.61 -17.21
N VAL A 218 -1.37 8.35 -16.32
CA VAL A 218 -1.96 8.86 -15.08
C VAL A 218 -2.46 10.28 -15.28
N VAL A 219 -3.70 10.56 -14.87
CA VAL A 219 -4.29 11.89 -14.87
C VAL A 219 -4.72 12.27 -13.45
N PHE A 220 -4.16 13.35 -12.93
CA PHE A 220 -4.54 13.89 -11.64
C PHE A 220 -5.49 15.08 -11.79
N ILE A 221 -6.58 15.10 -11.02
CA ILE A 221 -7.64 16.12 -11.02
C ILE A 221 -7.69 16.79 -9.64
N PRO A 222 -6.98 17.90 -9.45
CA PRO A 222 -7.03 18.67 -8.21
C PRO A 222 -8.35 19.46 -8.10
N TRP A 223 -8.71 19.83 -6.88
CA TRP A 223 -9.96 20.51 -6.56
C TRP A 223 -10.10 21.89 -7.25
N TYR A 224 -9.01 22.63 -7.38
CA TYR A 224 -9.01 23.99 -7.92
C TYR A 224 -9.34 24.10 -9.42
N LEU A 225 -9.42 22.97 -10.12
CA LEU A 225 -9.92 22.95 -11.51
C LEU A 225 -11.43 23.20 -11.59
N LEU A 226 -12.15 23.12 -10.48
CA LEU A 226 -13.61 23.24 -10.45
C LEU A 226 -14.00 24.63 -9.98
N GLY A 227 -14.45 25.47 -10.89
CA GLY A 227 -14.86 26.86 -10.63
C GLY A 227 -16.04 27.01 -9.66
N GLU A 228 -16.67 25.92 -9.28
CA GLU A 228 -17.75 25.89 -8.28
C GLU A 228 -17.22 25.80 -6.84
N TYR A 229 -15.94 25.49 -6.63
CA TYR A 229 -15.32 25.44 -5.31
C TYR A 229 -14.82 26.83 -4.90
N ARG A 230 -15.77 27.75 -4.75
CA ARG A 230 -15.54 29.14 -4.39
C ARG A 230 -16.68 29.72 -3.54
N ARG A 231 -16.37 30.70 -2.74
CA ARG A 231 -17.31 31.46 -1.90
C ARG A 231 -17.05 32.96 -2.08
N ASP A 232 -17.67 33.52 -3.12
CA ASP A 232 -17.53 34.95 -3.45
C ASP A 232 -18.05 35.83 -2.30
N ASP A 233 -19.11 35.38 -1.61
CA ASP A 233 -19.71 36.04 -0.48
C ASP A 233 -18.77 36.14 0.74
N LEU A 234 -17.75 35.32 0.83
CA LEU A 234 -16.78 35.30 1.93
C LEU A 234 -15.36 35.70 1.51
N ALA A 235 -15.15 36.07 0.27
CA ALA A 235 -13.83 36.42 -0.26
C ALA A 235 -13.15 37.53 0.56
N GLU A 236 -13.87 38.56 0.95
CA GLU A 236 -13.36 39.68 1.72
C GLU A 236 -13.01 39.33 3.19
N THR A 237 -13.47 38.19 3.69
CA THR A 237 -13.06 37.70 5.03
C THR A 237 -11.64 37.11 5.03
N VAL A 238 -11.09 36.81 3.86
CA VAL A 238 -9.71 36.33 3.69
C VAL A 238 -8.77 37.55 3.64
N LEU A 239 -8.23 37.92 4.79
CA LEU A 239 -7.30 39.04 4.90
C LEU A 239 -5.93 38.64 4.38
N ASP A 240 -5.36 37.54 4.92
CA ASP A 240 -4.05 37.02 4.57
C ASP A 240 -4.13 35.51 4.28
N TYR A 241 -3.17 35.01 3.50
CA TYR A 241 -2.98 33.59 3.24
C TYR A 241 -1.97 33.00 4.24
N SER A 242 -2.31 31.86 4.82
CA SER A 242 -1.33 31.05 5.55
C SER A 242 -0.21 30.55 4.62
N PRO A 243 0.94 30.12 5.14
CA PRO A 243 2.02 29.57 4.30
C PRO A 243 1.54 28.42 3.39
N LYS A 244 0.67 27.55 3.91
CA LYS A 244 0.08 26.45 3.13
C LYS A 244 -0.84 26.96 2.03
N GLU A 245 -1.67 27.96 2.30
CA GLU A 245 -2.54 28.55 1.28
C GLU A 245 -1.75 29.28 0.20
N GLN A 246 -0.64 29.95 0.54
CA GLN A 246 0.28 30.52 -0.43
C GLN A 246 0.86 29.43 -1.35
N GLU A 247 1.23 28.29 -0.79
CA GLU A 247 1.73 27.15 -1.56
C GLU A 247 0.63 26.58 -2.48
N ILE A 248 -0.61 26.45 -2.01
CA ILE A 248 -1.76 26.02 -2.82
C ILE A 248 -1.95 26.96 -4.01
N VAL A 249 -1.91 28.28 -3.79
CA VAL A 249 -2.03 29.29 -4.86
C VAL A 249 -0.88 29.14 -5.87
N ARG A 250 0.36 28.94 -5.38
CA ARG A 250 1.54 28.74 -6.23
C ARG A 250 1.42 27.48 -7.09
N ILE A 251 0.95 26.37 -6.52
CA ILE A 251 0.74 25.11 -7.25
C ILE A 251 -0.33 25.28 -8.32
N ALA A 252 -1.48 25.88 -8.00
CA ALA A 252 -2.54 26.14 -8.96
C ALA A 252 -2.06 27.02 -10.11
N GLN A 253 -1.30 28.08 -9.79
CA GLN A 253 -0.72 28.97 -10.81
C GLN A 253 0.28 28.24 -11.71
N ALA A 254 1.10 27.37 -11.18
CA ALA A 254 2.02 26.53 -11.96
C ALA A 254 1.28 25.57 -12.91
N ASP A 255 0.08 25.15 -12.53
CA ASP A 255 -0.85 24.33 -13.32
C ASP A 255 -1.72 25.18 -14.29
N GLY A 256 -1.47 26.49 -14.39
CA GLY A 256 -2.17 27.42 -15.26
C GLY A 256 -3.56 27.83 -14.77
N VAL A 257 -3.85 27.67 -13.48
CA VAL A 257 -5.14 28.02 -12.88
C VAL A 257 -4.94 29.14 -11.86
N GLU A 258 -5.67 30.24 -12.05
CA GLU A 258 -5.70 31.33 -11.07
C GLU A 258 -6.78 31.05 -10.04
N ILE A 259 -6.38 30.96 -8.77
CA ILE A 259 -7.26 30.92 -7.61
C ILE A 259 -6.98 32.11 -6.71
N GLY A 260 -8.02 32.59 -6.05
CA GLY A 260 -7.95 33.78 -5.22
C GLY A 260 -8.63 33.60 -3.86
N LYS A 261 -9.04 34.71 -3.27
CA LYS A 261 -9.68 34.76 -1.96
C LYS A 261 -10.96 33.92 -1.87
N ALA A 262 -11.74 33.86 -2.94
CA ALA A 262 -13.02 33.14 -2.96
C ALA A 262 -12.82 31.62 -2.86
N GLU A 263 -11.83 31.07 -3.55
CA GLU A 263 -11.47 29.66 -3.51
C GLU A 263 -10.85 29.30 -2.15
N ILE A 264 -9.99 30.14 -1.61
CA ILE A 264 -9.43 29.97 -0.27
C ILE A 264 -10.52 30.07 0.80
N ALA A 265 -11.48 30.98 0.68
CA ALA A 265 -12.64 31.06 1.57
C ALA A 265 -13.46 29.76 1.55
N TRP A 266 -13.69 29.21 0.35
CA TRP A 266 -14.36 27.91 0.21
C TRP A 266 -13.60 26.80 0.96
N ARG A 267 -12.28 26.71 0.79
CA ARG A 267 -11.44 25.73 1.48
C ARG A 267 -11.52 25.88 3.01
N ARG A 268 -11.41 27.11 3.52
CA ARG A 268 -11.50 27.38 4.96
C ARG A 268 -12.85 26.95 5.55
N VAL A 269 -13.94 27.26 4.86
CA VAL A 269 -15.30 26.86 5.30
C VAL A 269 -15.46 25.35 5.26
N GLY A 270 -15.02 24.70 4.19
CA GLY A 270 -15.09 23.24 4.05
C GLY A 270 -14.26 22.53 5.11
N LEU A 271 -13.05 23.00 5.38
CA LEU A 271 -12.16 22.44 6.39
C LEU A 271 -12.73 22.61 7.82
N ALA A 272 -13.29 23.77 8.15
CA ALA A 272 -13.84 24.03 9.48
C ALA A 272 -15.17 23.33 9.75
N GLY A 273 -15.91 22.99 8.69
CA GLY A 273 -17.25 22.39 8.78
C GLY A 273 -17.24 20.87 8.89
N GLU A 274 -18.46 20.32 8.93
CA GLU A 274 -18.71 18.88 8.84
C GLU A 274 -18.29 18.31 7.49
N PRO A 275 -17.68 17.11 7.43
CA PRO A 275 -17.31 16.22 8.54
C PRO A 275 -15.87 16.41 9.03
N TYR A 276 -15.18 17.45 8.57
CA TYR A 276 -13.72 17.57 8.75
C TYR A 276 -13.29 18.21 10.08
N HIS A 277 -14.07 19.17 10.63
CA HIS A 277 -13.81 19.81 11.93
C HIS A 277 -12.37 20.31 12.12
N GLY A 278 -11.72 20.78 11.04
CA GLY A 278 -10.33 21.22 11.05
C GLY A 278 -9.30 20.12 10.75
N ASP A 279 -9.73 18.89 10.51
CA ASP A 279 -8.84 17.80 10.04
C ASP A 279 -8.44 18.07 8.57
N GLU A 280 -7.25 18.64 8.43
CA GLU A 280 -6.73 19.10 7.16
C GLU A 280 -6.37 17.94 6.23
N ASP A 281 -5.83 16.83 6.79
CA ASP A 281 -5.48 15.66 6.02
C ASP A 281 -6.74 14.96 5.48
N ALA A 282 -7.81 14.90 6.29
CA ALA A 282 -9.12 14.41 5.87
C ALA A 282 -9.72 15.23 4.73
N PHE A 283 -9.61 16.56 4.81
CA PHE A 283 -10.07 17.45 3.77
C PHE A 283 -9.25 17.31 2.49
N ASP A 284 -7.91 17.37 2.61
CA ASP A 284 -6.99 17.33 1.49
C ASP A 284 -7.07 15.98 0.73
N CYS A 285 -7.29 14.86 1.42
CA CYS A 285 -7.53 13.56 0.78
C CYS A 285 -8.75 13.58 -0.17
N LYS A 286 -9.80 14.32 0.17
CA LYS A 286 -11.03 14.41 -0.64
C LYS A 286 -11.00 15.56 -1.65
N PHE A 287 -10.22 16.60 -1.35
CA PHE A 287 -10.02 17.78 -2.19
C PHE A 287 -8.51 18.06 -2.34
N PRO A 288 -7.76 17.14 -2.95
CA PRO A 288 -6.30 17.24 -3.02
C PRO A 288 -5.84 18.37 -3.94
N THR A 289 -4.78 19.06 -3.53
CA THR A 289 -4.02 20.02 -4.35
C THR A 289 -2.89 19.32 -5.09
N THR A 290 -2.29 18.29 -4.48
CA THR A 290 -1.25 17.45 -5.09
C THR A 290 -1.65 15.98 -5.11
N LEU A 291 -0.96 15.17 -5.92
CA LEU A 291 -1.23 13.74 -6.01
C LEU A 291 -1.01 13.03 -4.67
N GLU A 292 0.04 13.41 -3.94
CA GLU A 292 0.38 12.82 -2.65
C GLU A 292 -0.73 13.07 -1.62
N GLN A 293 -1.34 14.25 -1.63
CA GLN A 293 -2.46 14.57 -0.74
C GLN A 293 -3.68 13.67 -0.98
N ALA A 294 -3.88 13.20 -2.20
CA ALA A 294 -5.00 12.33 -2.52
C ALA A 294 -4.95 10.98 -1.76
N PHE A 295 -3.76 10.53 -1.37
CA PHE A 295 -3.55 9.24 -0.69
C PHE A 295 -3.28 9.37 0.82
N LEU A 296 -3.60 10.47 1.42
CA LEU A 296 -3.58 10.60 2.88
C LEU A 296 -4.72 9.75 3.47
N ALA A 297 -4.44 8.99 4.53
CA ALA A 297 -5.46 8.18 5.23
C ALA A 297 -5.98 8.94 6.48
N PRO A 298 -6.94 9.83 6.36
CA PRO A 298 -7.37 10.68 7.46
C PRO A 298 -8.15 9.88 8.52
N GLY A 299 -7.81 10.12 9.77
CA GLY A 299 -8.56 9.60 10.93
C GLY A 299 -8.37 8.11 11.25
N ARG A 300 -7.68 7.35 10.40
CA ARG A 300 -7.40 5.92 10.62
C ARG A 300 -5.91 5.62 10.81
N THR A 301 -5.01 6.54 10.48
CA THR A 301 -3.57 6.32 10.63
C THR A 301 -3.19 6.18 12.10
N VAL A 302 -2.39 5.15 12.38
CA VAL A 302 -1.83 4.95 13.72
C VAL A 302 -0.83 6.06 14.03
N PHE A 303 0.04 6.41 13.08
CA PHE A 303 1.00 7.51 13.23
C PHE A 303 0.49 8.79 12.55
N LEU A 304 0.64 9.91 13.25
CA LEU A 304 0.28 11.21 12.71
C LEU A 304 1.34 11.72 11.72
N ARG A 305 0.94 12.61 10.83
CA ARG A 305 1.81 13.20 9.80
C ARG A 305 3.14 13.74 10.36
N GLY A 306 3.10 14.51 11.44
CA GLY A 306 4.31 15.06 12.06
C GLY A 306 5.28 13.99 12.57
N GLN A 307 4.76 12.82 13.00
CA GLN A 307 5.57 11.67 13.40
C GLN A 307 6.23 11.01 12.18
N VAL A 308 5.48 10.86 11.10
CA VAL A 308 6.00 10.32 9.84
C VAL A 308 7.05 11.25 9.22
N GLU A 309 6.84 12.56 9.24
CA GLU A 309 7.81 13.55 8.77
C GLU A 309 9.09 13.53 9.61
N ALA A 310 8.98 13.47 10.94
CA ALA A 310 10.12 13.32 11.84
C ALA A 310 10.90 12.02 11.61
N ALA A 311 10.20 10.90 11.41
CA ALA A 311 10.81 9.61 11.06
C ALA A 311 11.52 9.69 9.70
N THR A 312 10.87 10.29 8.69
CA THR A 312 11.43 10.45 7.33
C THR A 312 12.74 11.24 7.34
N ALA A 313 12.87 12.24 8.22
CA ALA A 313 14.08 13.05 8.34
C ALA A 313 15.33 12.25 8.80
N THR A 314 15.13 11.07 9.40
CA THR A 314 16.25 10.19 9.85
C THR A 314 16.59 9.11 8.82
N VAL A 315 15.82 8.97 7.74
CA VAL A 315 16.06 7.96 6.69
C VAL A 315 17.35 8.30 5.93
N ARG A 316 18.18 7.28 5.72
CA ARG A 316 19.45 7.40 4.99
C ARG A 316 19.82 6.11 4.28
N GLU A 317 20.62 6.22 3.24
CA GLU A 317 21.13 5.05 2.52
C GLU A 317 22.11 4.25 3.39
N PRO A 318 22.09 2.90 3.30
CA PRO A 318 23.08 2.08 3.95
C PRO A 318 24.47 2.30 3.34
N ILE A 319 25.53 2.17 4.14
CA ILE A 319 26.92 2.28 3.64
C ILE A 319 27.23 1.14 2.68
N TYR A 320 26.64 -0.03 2.86
CA TYR A 320 26.59 -1.14 1.90
C TYR A 320 25.48 -2.12 2.24
N LYS A 321 25.21 -3.02 1.28
CA LYS A 321 24.33 -4.19 1.43
C LYS A 321 25.17 -5.46 1.34
N ALA A 322 24.71 -6.53 1.97
CA ALA A 322 25.39 -7.82 1.97
C ALA A 322 24.40 -8.98 2.16
N ASP A 323 24.83 -10.18 1.88
CA ASP A 323 24.14 -11.41 2.26
C ASP A 323 24.92 -12.14 3.36
N LEU A 324 24.22 -12.79 4.27
CA LEU A 324 24.81 -13.68 5.25
C LEU A 324 24.97 -15.06 4.62
N LEU A 325 26.22 -15.46 4.34
CA LEU A 325 26.57 -16.76 3.80
C LEU A 325 27.19 -17.66 4.86
N HIS A 326 26.61 -18.85 5.05
CA HIS A 326 27.16 -19.85 5.95
C HIS A 326 28.40 -20.52 5.34
N ARG A 327 29.54 -20.46 6.02
CA ARG A 327 30.69 -21.27 5.67
C ARG A 327 30.46 -22.72 6.13
N SER A 328 30.63 -23.69 5.25
CA SER A 328 30.46 -25.11 5.58
C SER A 328 31.35 -25.50 6.75
N GLY A 329 30.75 -26.10 7.78
CA GLY A 329 31.43 -26.54 9.00
C GLY A 329 30.44 -26.69 10.16
N ALA A 330 30.88 -27.30 11.24
CA ALA A 330 30.02 -27.55 12.42
C ALA A 330 29.78 -26.31 13.31
N ASP A 331 30.44 -25.17 13.00
CA ASP A 331 30.28 -23.95 13.79
C ASP A 331 29.09 -23.12 13.29
N PRO A 332 28.00 -23.02 14.08
CA PRO A 332 26.81 -22.22 13.73
C PRO A 332 27.10 -20.74 13.54
N TYR A 333 28.25 -20.26 14.00
CA TYR A 333 28.68 -18.86 13.91
C TYR A 333 29.68 -18.59 12.77
N SER A 334 29.97 -19.57 11.92
CA SER A 334 30.88 -19.40 10.80
C SER A 334 30.17 -18.81 9.57
N TRP A 335 29.61 -17.62 9.74
CA TRP A 335 28.99 -16.85 8.69
C TRP A 335 29.88 -15.70 8.25
N ILE A 336 29.73 -15.28 6.99
CA ILE A 336 30.39 -14.11 6.43
C ILE A 336 29.32 -13.19 5.83
N LEU A 337 29.59 -11.90 5.88
CA LEU A 337 28.86 -10.90 5.11
C LEU A 337 29.52 -10.79 3.73
N ASP A 338 28.79 -11.23 2.71
CA ASP A 338 29.21 -11.10 1.32
C ASP A 338 28.54 -9.86 0.72
N ARG A 339 29.33 -8.87 0.36
CA ARG A 339 28.83 -7.58 -0.12
C ARG A 339 28.25 -7.70 -1.52
N GLY A 340 27.02 -7.19 -1.73
CA GLY A 340 26.33 -7.21 -3.01
C GLY A 340 25.26 -6.13 -3.10
N GLU A 341 24.95 -5.64 -4.28
CA GLU A 341 23.98 -4.54 -4.49
C GLU A 341 22.59 -4.87 -3.99
N ASN A 342 22.17 -6.13 -4.08
CA ASN A 342 20.83 -6.62 -3.71
C ASN A 342 20.82 -7.43 -2.40
N GLY A 343 21.83 -7.26 -1.55
CA GLY A 343 21.96 -8.04 -0.32
C GLY A 343 20.80 -7.83 0.66
N SER A 344 20.43 -8.89 1.35
CA SER A 344 19.32 -8.94 2.31
C SER A 344 19.63 -8.24 3.64
N VAL A 345 20.91 -7.98 3.93
CA VAL A 345 21.40 -7.27 5.10
C VAL A 345 21.89 -5.88 4.69
N TRP A 346 21.29 -4.86 5.25
CA TRP A 346 21.66 -3.47 5.03
C TRP A 346 22.45 -2.96 6.24
N ILE A 347 23.62 -2.38 6.00
CA ILE A 347 24.52 -1.91 7.05
C ILE A 347 24.63 -0.39 6.97
N TRP A 348 24.31 0.31 8.06
CA TRP A 348 24.52 1.75 8.25
C TRP A 348 25.73 2.06 9.12
N GLU A 349 26.03 1.18 10.08
CA GLU A 349 27.20 1.31 10.95
C GLU A 349 27.83 -0.06 11.20
N GLU A 350 29.15 -0.15 11.06
CA GLU A 350 29.93 -1.33 11.43
C GLU A 350 29.97 -1.49 12.97
N PRO A 351 30.10 -2.70 13.51
CA PRO A 351 30.20 -2.90 14.94
C PRO A 351 31.48 -2.27 15.53
N ASP A 352 31.31 -1.48 16.58
CA ASP A 352 32.43 -1.00 17.41
C ASP A 352 32.59 -1.90 18.63
N PRO A 353 33.77 -2.48 18.90
CA PRO A 353 33.96 -3.41 20.03
C PRO A 353 33.71 -2.76 21.40
N ARG A 354 33.60 -1.44 21.50
CA ARG A 354 33.32 -0.70 22.73
C ARG A 354 31.82 -0.60 23.03
N PHE A 355 30.95 -0.90 22.07
CA PHE A 355 29.52 -0.66 22.15
C PHE A 355 28.72 -1.95 22.34
N HIS A 356 27.54 -1.80 22.92
CA HIS A 356 26.57 -2.86 23.12
C HIS A 356 25.42 -2.69 22.13
N TYR A 357 24.82 -3.82 21.74
CA TYR A 357 23.80 -3.83 20.70
C TYR A 357 22.60 -4.66 21.11
N VAL A 358 21.44 -4.32 20.57
CA VAL A 358 20.20 -5.08 20.66
C VAL A 358 19.73 -5.43 19.25
N ILE A 359 19.20 -6.65 19.10
CA ILE A 359 18.54 -7.08 17.86
C ILE A 359 17.12 -7.50 18.21
N GLY A 360 16.15 -6.71 17.75
CA GLY A 360 14.75 -7.12 17.74
C GLY A 360 14.38 -7.73 16.39
N SER A 361 13.51 -8.71 16.38
CA SER A 361 13.03 -9.29 15.13
C SER A 361 11.56 -9.61 15.17
N ASP A 362 10.93 -9.44 14.03
CA ASP A 362 9.61 -9.93 13.67
C ASP A 362 9.79 -11.00 12.60
N GLN A 363 9.20 -12.14 12.76
CA GLN A 363 9.35 -13.25 11.85
C GLN A 363 8.02 -13.80 11.36
N MET A 364 8.03 -14.16 10.07
CA MET A 364 6.93 -14.79 9.39
C MET A 364 6.56 -16.14 10.08
N TRP A 365 5.27 -16.34 10.31
CA TRP A 365 4.73 -17.43 11.11
C TRP A 365 4.40 -18.69 10.30
N GLY A 366 5.07 -18.99 9.21
CA GLY A 366 4.78 -20.21 8.43
C GLY A 366 3.32 -20.35 7.98
N LYS A 367 2.51 -19.33 8.16
CA LYS A 367 1.19 -19.26 7.58
C LYS A 367 1.33 -19.05 6.08
N VAL A 368 1.62 -20.13 5.37
CA VAL A 368 1.02 -20.29 4.06
C VAL A 368 -0.48 -20.24 4.32
N THR A 369 -1.03 -19.06 4.42
CA THR A 369 -2.45 -18.89 4.24
C THR A 369 -2.65 -19.33 2.81
N VAL A 370 -3.03 -20.59 2.63
CA VAL A 370 -3.55 -21.10 1.38
C VAL A 370 -4.87 -20.36 1.20
N SER A 371 -4.76 -19.09 0.87
CA SER A 371 -5.81 -18.38 0.16
C SER A 371 -6.03 -19.23 -1.08
N ARG A 372 -7.21 -19.79 -1.23
CA ARG A 372 -7.62 -20.62 -2.37
C ARG A 372 -7.63 -19.85 -3.70
N VAL A 373 -6.99 -18.72 -3.77
CA VAL A 373 -6.81 -17.85 -4.93
C VAL A 373 -5.35 -17.87 -5.33
N ALA A 374 -5.08 -18.73 -6.26
CA ALA A 374 -3.98 -18.78 -7.23
C ALA A 374 -2.73 -17.94 -6.98
N ASN A 375 -1.57 -18.65 -6.82
CA ASN A 375 -0.23 -18.25 -7.28
C ASN A 375 0.21 -16.80 -7.01
N ARG A 376 0.28 -16.36 -5.75
CA ARG A 376 1.03 -15.15 -5.43
C ARG A 376 2.01 -15.40 -4.30
N GLU A 377 3.25 -15.75 -4.64
CA GLU A 377 4.42 -15.64 -3.75
C GLU A 377 4.65 -14.20 -3.24
N ARG A 378 3.87 -13.23 -3.75
CA ARG A 378 4.02 -11.81 -3.43
C ARG A 378 3.37 -11.36 -2.11
N ASP A 379 2.47 -12.15 -1.53
CA ASP A 379 1.68 -11.77 -0.33
C ASP A 379 2.16 -12.46 0.96
N LEU A 380 3.37 -13.00 0.99
CA LEU A 380 3.94 -13.58 2.21
C LEU A 380 4.72 -12.51 2.99
N ASP A 381 4.50 -12.46 4.30
CA ASP A 381 5.26 -11.61 5.22
C ASP A 381 6.77 -11.89 5.15
N TYR A 382 7.56 -11.00 5.72
CA TYR A 382 9.00 -11.11 5.75
C TYR A 382 9.50 -11.40 7.16
N ASP A 383 10.59 -12.15 7.24
CA ASP A 383 11.43 -12.16 8.44
C ASP A 383 12.27 -10.89 8.45
N VAL A 384 12.16 -10.08 9.50
CA VAL A 384 12.87 -8.81 9.64
C VAL A 384 13.57 -8.72 10.99
N ALA A 385 14.78 -8.21 11.01
CA ALA A 385 15.52 -7.89 12.22
C ALA A 385 16.24 -6.56 12.09
N TYR A 386 16.27 -5.75 13.15
CA TYR A 386 17.05 -4.53 13.25
C TYR A 386 18.09 -4.64 14.34
N VAL A 387 19.24 -4.03 14.12
CA VAL A 387 20.32 -3.87 15.10
C VAL A 387 20.39 -2.40 15.52
N GLU A 388 20.32 -2.14 16.83
CA GLU A 388 20.46 -0.81 17.41
C GLU A 388 21.62 -0.79 18.41
N CYS A 389 22.47 0.23 18.32
CA CYS A 389 23.51 0.52 19.29
C CYS A 389 22.91 1.12 20.56
N LEU A 390 23.23 0.60 21.73
CA LEU A 390 22.69 1.10 23.02
C LEU A 390 23.23 2.47 23.40
N GLU A 391 24.47 2.78 23.03
CA GLU A 391 25.16 4.02 23.38
C GLU A 391 24.74 5.19 22.49
N THR A 392 24.68 4.96 21.18
CA THR A 392 24.37 6.01 20.19
C THR A 392 22.89 6.09 19.83
N ARG A 393 22.13 5.04 20.10
CA ARG A 393 20.73 4.86 19.72
C ARG A 393 20.52 4.81 18.20
N ALA A 394 21.61 4.68 17.44
CA ALA A 394 21.57 4.57 15.99
C ALA A 394 21.17 3.16 15.54
N VAL A 395 20.43 3.08 14.43
CA VAL A 395 20.25 1.83 13.69
C VAL A 395 21.54 1.50 12.96
N CYS A 396 22.12 0.34 13.27
CA CYS A 396 23.39 -0.10 12.68
C CYS A 396 23.17 -1.04 11.49
N ALA A 397 22.16 -1.91 11.56
CA ALA A 397 21.84 -2.82 10.48
C ALA A 397 20.35 -3.20 10.45
N ALA A 398 19.90 -3.66 9.29
CA ALA A 398 18.63 -4.36 9.12
C ALA A 398 18.83 -5.59 8.24
N MET A 399 18.17 -6.68 8.57
CA MET A 399 18.12 -7.91 7.78
C MET A 399 16.67 -8.20 7.43
N ARG A 400 16.38 -8.45 6.15
CA ARG A 400 15.02 -8.75 5.66
C ARG A 400 15.05 -9.80 4.58
N GLY A 401 14.23 -10.83 4.74
CA GLY A 401 14.11 -11.89 3.74
C GLY A 401 12.99 -12.87 4.10
N ARG A 402 12.96 -13.99 3.43
CA ARG A 402 12.04 -15.09 3.68
C ARG A 402 12.85 -16.36 3.90
N TYR A 403 12.86 -16.84 5.11
CA TYR A 403 13.75 -17.93 5.54
C TYR A 403 12.94 -18.99 6.29
N ASP A 404 13.46 -20.22 6.34
CA ASP A 404 12.96 -21.16 7.33
C ASP A 404 13.43 -20.74 8.73
N LEU A 405 12.64 -21.05 9.76
CA LEU A 405 12.91 -20.61 11.13
C LEU A 405 14.26 -21.10 11.71
N ARG A 406 14.80 -22.21 11.22
CA ARG A 406 16.12 -22.70 11.65
C ARG A 406 17.22 -21.85 11.05
N ALA A 407 17.13 -21.57 9.75
CA ALA A 407 18.04 -20.67 9.09
C ALA A 407 17.98 -19.28 9.72
N TRP A 408 16.77 -18.76 9.97
CA TRP A 408 16.56 -17.48 10.62
C TRP A 408 17.20 -17.40 12.00
N ALA A 409 17.01 -18.42 12.87
CA ALA A 409 17.66 -18.49 14.17
C ALA A 409 19.19 -18.45 14.09
N MET A 410 19.76 -19.15 13.10
CA MET A 410 21.20 -19.16 12.87
C MET A 410 21.69 -17.81 12.35
N MET A 411 20.95 -17.17 11.45
CA MET A 411 21.30 -15.85 10.91
C MET A 411 21.21 -14.76 12.01
N LEU A 412 20.19 -14.80 12.86
CA LEU A 412 20.10 -13.91 14.04
C LEU A 412 21.28 -14.09 14.97
N ALA A 413 21.67 -15.35 15.26
CA ALA A 413 22.82 -15.64 16.11
C ALA A 413 24.15 -15.18 15.48
N ALA A 414 24.30 -15.33 14.17
CA ALA A 414 25.48 -14.86 13.43
C ALA A 414 25.57 -13.32 13.42
N LEU A 415 24.47 -12.65 13.09
CA LEU A 415 24.38 -11.18 13.13
C LEU A 415 24.63 -10.66 14.56
N GLY A 416 24.06 -11.30 15.57
CA GLY A 416 24.28 -10.95 16.95
C GLY A 416 25.74 -11.13 17.39
N LYS A 417 26.41 -12.21 16.97
CA LYS A 417 27.86 -12.39 17.20
C LYS A 417 28.67 -11.30 16.53
N TRP A 418 28.34 -10.93 15.30
CA TRP A 418 29.01 -9.84 14.60
C TRP A 418 28.92 -8.52 15.39
N TYR A 419 27.72 -8.20 15.91
CA TYR A 419 27.48 -7.02 16.75
C TYR A 419 27.76 -7.33 18.23
N ASN A 420 28.96 -7.78 18.56
CA ASN A 420 29.48 -7.97 19.91
C ASN A 420 28.58 -8.82 20.82
N TRP A 421 27.97 -9.87 20.29
CA TRP A 421 27.00 -10.70 21.02
C TRP A 421 25.76 -9.91 21.48
N ALA A 422 25.20 -9.13 20.54
CA ALA A 422 24.01 -8.33 20.78
C ALA A 422 22.92 -9.09 21.53
N THR A 423 22.17 -8.41 22.37
CA THR A 423 21.00 -9.03 23.03
C THR A 423 19.91 -9.28 21.99
N LEU A 424 19.52 -10.55 21.78
CA LEU A 424 18.46 -10.91 20.85
C LEU A 424 17.07 -10.83 21.49
N ALA A 425 16.14 -10.16 20.86
CA ALA A 425 14.75 -10.05 21.25
C ALA A 425 13.82 -10.46 20.09
N PRO A 426 13.79 -11.74 19.70
CA PRO A 426 12.89 -12.21 18.67
C PRO A 426 11.44 -12.19 19.16
N GLU A 427 10.50 -11.88 18.28
CA GLU A 427 9.08 -12.04 18.57
C GLU A 427 8.76 -13.52 18.79
N ARG A 428 7.99 -13.85 19.83
CA ARG A 428 7.63 -15.23 20.16
C ARG A 428 6.16 -15.55 19.95
N ASN A 429 5.46 -14.73 19.25
CA ASN A 429 4.06 -14.99 18.95
C ASN A 429 3.94 -16.24 18.05
N GLY A 430 3.05 -17.16 18.40
CA GLY A 430 2.81 -18.41 17.69
C GLY A 430 3.61 -19.61 18.14
N THR A 431 3.04 -20.73 17.79
CA THR A 431 3.53 -22.02 18.20
C THR A 431 4.93 -22.28 17.66
N GLU A 432 5.19 -21.92 16.40
CA GLU A 432 6.46 -22.24 15.74
C GLU A 432 7.64 -21.40 16.26
N SER A 433 7.45 -20.12 16.55
CA SER A 433 8.51 -19.30 17.14
C SER A 433 8.90 -19.75 18.54
N ALA A 434 7.91 -20.13 19.36
CA ALA A 434 8.14 -20.65 20.69
C ALA A 434 8.70 -22.09 20.68
N GLU A 435 8.30 -22.91 19.71
CA GLU A 435 8.68 -24.33 19.64
C GLU A 435 9.93 -24.62 18.80
N VAL A 436 10.31 -23.73 17.88
CA VAL A 436 11.45 -23.93 16.98
C VAL A 436 12.55 -22.92 17.23
N LEU A 437 12.27 -21.61 17.03
CA LEU A 437 13.30 -20.56 17.04
C LEU A 437 13.94 -20.39 18.44
N LEU A 438 13.15 -20.18 19.48
CA LEU A 438 13.68 -20.00 20.83
C LEU A 438 14.41 -21.24 21.36
N PRO A 439 13.90 -22.50 21.21
CA PRO A 439 14.64 -23.68 21.59
C PRO A 439 16.00 -23.83 20.90
N ILE A 440 16.13 -23.39 19.63
CA ILE A 440 17.42 -23.38 18.93
C ILE A 440 18.36 -22.37 19.58
N LEU A 441 17.93 -21.13 19.77
CA LEU A 441 18.74 -20.07 20.38
C LEU A 441 19.15 -20.39 21.82
N LEU A 442 18.28 -21.04 22.58
CA LEU A 442 18.52 -21.42 23.96
C LEU A 442 19.32 -22.73 24.13
N GLY A 443 19.62 -23.42 23.04
CA GLY A 443 20.39 -24.66 23.07
C GLY A 443 19.61 -25.90 23.52
N ASN A 444 18.28 -25.86 23.45
CA ASN A 444 17.44 -26.99 23.86
C ASN A 444 17.36 -28.07 22.76
N VAL A 445 17.60 -27.68 21.50
CA VAL A 445 17.50 -28.55 20.31
C VAL A 445 18.83 -28.59 19.55
N ALA A 446 19.63 -27.52 19.63
CA ALA A 446 20.92 -27.39 18.95
C ALA A 446 22.09 -27.65 19.92
N ALA A 447 23.23 -28.10 19.37
CA ALA A 447 24.45 -28.31 20.15
C ALA A 447 25.16 -27.01 20.60
N TRP A 448 24.53 -25.88 20.39
CA TRP A 448 25.04 -24.55 20.72
C TRP A 448 23.93 -23.70 21.36
N ARG A 449 24.33 -22.73 22.15
CA ARG A 449 23.42 -21.78 22.82
C ARG A 449 23.88 -20.36 22.53
N TYR A 450 22.95 -19.46 22.19
CA TYR A 450 23.23 -18.05 22.13
C TYR A 450 23.31 -17.44 23.55
N PRO A 451 24.31 -16.60 23.85
CA PRO A 451 24.55 -16.19 25.25
C PRO A 451 23.55 -15.14 25.77
N SER A 452 22.99 -14.29 24.91
CA SER A 452 22.19 -13.14 25.32
C SER A 452 20.86 -13.09 24.59
N VAL A 453 19.83 -13.75 25.13
CA VAL A 453 18.45 -13.63 24.65
C VAL A 453 17.65 -12.86 25.70
N TRP A 454 16.95 -11.84 25.25
CA TRP A 454 16.17 -10.95 26.09
C TRP A 454 15.05 -11.70 26.82
N VAL A 455 14.86 -11.33 28.10
CA VAL A 455 13.81 -11.89 28.97
C VAL A 455 12.93 -10.74 29.43
N ARG A 456 11.62 -10.89 29.32
CA ARG A 456 10.66 -9.92 29.86
C ARG A 456 10.68 -10.01 31.41
N THR A 457 11.23 -8.97 32.04
CA THR A 457 11.45 -8.92 33.48
C THR A 457 10.38 -8.14 34.22
N ASP A 458 9.12 -8.47 34.07
CA ASP A 458 8.08 -7.90 34.95
C ASP A 458 7.99 -8.62 36.30
N ASP A 459 8.70 -9.75 36.46
CA ASP A 459 8.74 -10.53 37.72
C ASP A 459 10.15 -11.07 38.02
N LEU A 460 10.93 -10.30 38.76
CA LEU A 460 12.28 -10.67 39.22
C LEU A 460 12.29 -11.79 40.28
N SER A 461 11.14 -12.33 40.67
CA SER A 461 11.00 -13.27 41.79
C SER A 461 11.13 -14.75 41.41
N ILE A 462 11.30 -15.10 40.11
CA ILE A 462 11.22 -16.49 39.68
C ILE A 462 12.61 -17.12 39.52
N ARG A 463 12.84 -18.17 40.30
CA ARG A 463 13.98 -19.09 40.15
C ARG A 463 13.84 -19.90 38.86
N GLY A 464 14.57 -19.53 37.82
CA GLY A 464 14.65 -20.23 36.53
C GLY A 464 13.62 -19.72 35.50
N HIS A 465 14.11 -19.08 34.46
CA HIS A 465 13.26 -18.63 33.37
C HIS A 465 12.74 -19.81 32.52
N ARG A 466 11.45 -19.82 32.22
CA ARG A 466 10.85 -20.76 31.29
C ARG A 466 11.07 -20.25 29.85
N ILE A 467 10.96 -21.13 28.84
CA ILE A 467 11.08 -20.73 27.42
C ILE A 467 10.12 -19.59 27.09
N GLN A 468 8.94 -19.61 27.67
CA GLN A 468 7.90 -18.57 27.47
C GLN A 468 8.26 -17.19 28.05
N ASP A 469 9.34 -17.04 28.79
CA ASP A 469 9.79 -15.78 29.36
C ASP A 469 10.79 -15.07 28.39
N TYR A 470 11.36 -15.82 27.45
CA TYR A 470 12.32 -15.31 26.47
C TYR A 470 11.64 -14.73 25.24
N GLY A 471 12.27 -13.72 24.65
CA GLY A 471 11.79 -13.04 23.45
C GLY A 471 10.64 -12.07 23.71
N TRP A 472 10.30 -11.30 22.70
CA TRP A 472 9.19 -10.34 22.73
C TRP A 472 7.85 -11.06 22.52
N TYR A 473 6.83 -10.68 23.27
CA TYR A 473 5.46 -11.18 23.08
C TYR A 473 4.51 -10.04 22.74
N THR A 474 3.91 -10.08 21.55
CA THR A 474 2.95 -9.10 21.07
C THR A 474 1.52 -9.54 21.40
N ASP A 475 0.88 -8.77 22.25
CA ASP A 475 -0.56 -8.78 22.49
C ASP A 475 -1.11 -7.36 22.32
N THR A 476 -2.40 -7.17 22.54
CA THR A 476 -3.03 -5.85 22.38
C THR A 476 -2.38 -4.78 23.27
N GLY A 477 -1.99 -5.15 24.51
CA GLY A 477 -1.37 -4.24 25.47
C GLY A 477 0.07 -3.90 25.08
N SER A 478 0.90 -4.93 24.84
CA SER A 478 2.30 -4.74 24.47
C SER A 478 2.47 -4.04 23.10
N LYS A 479 1.55 -4.31 22.15
CA LYS A 479 1.51 -3.57 20.86
C LYS A 479 1.20 -2.09 21.09
N ALA A 480 0.25 -1.77 21.98
CA ALA A 480 -0.05 -0.39 22.34
C ALA A 480 1.13 0.33 23.01
N ASP A 481 1.88 -0.37 23.89
CA ASP A 481 3.09 0.16 24.52
C ASP A 481 4.19 0.45 23.51
N LEU A 482 4.43 -0.45 22.54
CA LEU A 482 5.39 -0.23 21.44
C LEU A 482 5.05 1.04 20.66
N VAL A 483 3.78 1.17 20.29
CA VAL A 483 3.31 2.30 19.48
C VAL A 483 3.39 3.61 20.26
N ALA A 484 2.96 3.62 21.51
CA ALA A 484 3.05 4.80 22.37
C ALA A 484 4.51 5.27 22.54
N PHE A 485 5.42 4.32 22.80
CA PHE A 485 6.86 4.60 22.89
C PHE A 485 7.41 5.16 21.57
N ALA A 486 7.14 4.47 20.44
CA ALA A 486 7.62 4.88 19.13
C ALA A 486 7.14 6.29 18.75
N LYS A 487 5.85 6.60 18.97
CA LYS A 487 5.29 7.93 18.71
C LYS A 487 6.01 9.04 19.48
N MET A 488 6.20 8.82 20.78
CA MET A 488 6.83 9.80 21.65
C MET A 488 8.32 9.97 21.30
N ALA A 489 9.07 8.87 21.21
CA ALA A 489 10.50 8.89 20.92
C ALA A 489 10.82 9.46 19.52
N THR A 490 9.91 9.30 18.55
CA THR A 490 10.06 9.88 17.20
C THR A 490 9.93 11.41 17.25
N ILE A 491 8.92 11.94 17.94
CA ILE A 491 8.73 13.40 18.07
C ILE A 491 9.88 14.04 18.86
N ASP A 492 10.37 13.37 19.90
CA ASP A 492 11.48 13.84 20.73
C ASP A 492 12.85 13.73 20.01
N GLY A 493 12.89 13.19 18.78
CA GLY A 493 14.13 12.96 18.03
C GLY A 493 15.04 11.89 18.65
N ALA A 494 14.49 11.07 19.56
CA ALA A 494 15.22 10.03 20.28
C ALA A 494 15.18 8.66 19.58
N LEU A 495 14.46 8.52 18.49
CA LEU A 495 14.31 7.29 17.71
C LEU A 495 14.82 7.49 16.29
N ASP A 496 15.91 6.80 15.96
CA ASP A 496 16.46 6.72 14.62
C ASP A 496 15.72 5.65 13.79
N TRP A 497 15.15 6.03 12.67
CA TRP A 497 14.46 5.08 11.78
C TRP A 497 15.38 4.51 10.70
N ALA A 498 16.33 5.27 10.20
CA ALA A 498 17.31 4.95 9.17
C ALA A 498 16.75 4.30 7.89
N ASP A 499 15.89 3.31 8.03
CA ASP A 499 15.35 2.48 6.97
C ASP A 499 14.03 3.04 6.41
N GLY A 500 14.03 3.47 5.16
CA GLY A 500 12.84 3.97 4.47
C GLY A 500 11.70 2.95 4.35
N ARG A 501 12.00 1.64 4.40
CA ARG A 501 10.97 0.57 4.36
C ARG A 501 10.08 0.63 5.61
N ALA A 502 10.67 0.74 6.80
CA ALA A 502 9.90 0.87 8.05
C ALA A 502 9.07 2.15 8.09
N VAL A 503 9.60 3.27 7.55
CA VAL A 503 8.86 4.53 7.46
C VAL A 503 7.73 4.44 6.42
N SER A 504 7.92 3.71 5.33
CA SER A 504 6.85 3.45 4.35
C SER A 504 5.69 2.67 4.98
N GLU A 505 6.00 1.61 5.75
CA GLU A 505 5.00 0.84 6.49
C GLU A 505 4.31 1.69 7.57
N MET A 506 5.04 2.58 8.26
CA MET A 506 4.49 3.54 9.22
C MET A 506 3.42 4.45 8.60
N ARG A 507 3.61 4.90 7.35
CA ARG A 507 2.65 5.77 6.64
C ARG A 507 1.33 5.08 6.37
N SER A 508 1.36 3.79 6.09
CA SER A 508 0.20 2.99 5.70
C SER A 508 -0.50 2.30 6.87
N TRP A 509 0.09 2.34 8.07
CA TRP A 509 -0.43 1.61 9.22
C TRP A 509 -1.68 2.30 9.81
N ILE A 510 -2.77 1.54 9.94
CA ILE A 510 -4.09 2.09 10.27
C ILE A 510 -4.76 1.36 11.44
N HIS A 511 -5.78 2.00 11.99
CA HIS A 511 -6.78 1.33 12.80
C HIS A 511 -7.85 0.72 11.89
N ASP A 512 -8.07 -0.59 11.98
CA ASP A 512 -9.17 -1.27 11.27
C ASP A 512 -10.55 -0.87 11.85
N ASP A 513 -11.64 -1.36 11.24
CA ASP A 513 -13.01 -1.09 11.69
C ASP A 513 -13.31 -1.59 13.12
N LYS A 514 -12.45 -2.43 13.68
CA LYS A 514 -12.51 -2.95 15.06
C LYS A 514 -11.55 -2.20 16.00
N GLY A 515 -10.88 -1.17 15.51
CA GLY A 515 -9.90 -0.38 16.26
C GLY A 515 -8.53 -1.06 16.45
N ARG A 516 -8.24 -2.17 15.78
CA ARG A 516 -6.94 -2.86 15.85
C ARG A 516 -5.94 -2.19 14.91
N MET A 517 -4.72 -2.01 15.39
CA MET A 517 -3.61 -1.48 14.59
C MET A 517 -3.07 -2.57 13.65
N THR A 518 -3.13 -2.33 12.34
CA THR A 518 -2.79 -3.31 11.31
C THR A 518 -2.39 -2.61 10.00
N SER A 519 -1.72 -3.34 9.13
CA SER A 519 -1.54 -2.94 7.73
C SER A 519 -2.82 -3.21 6.93
N PRO A 520 -3.12 -2.40 5.91
CA PRO A 520 -4.14 -2.73 4.91
C PRO A 520 -3.82 -4.06 4.20
N GLU A 521 -4.85 -4.66 3.59
CA GLU A 521 -4.70 -5.90 2.83
C GLU A 521 -3.66 -5.74 1.70
N GLY A 522 -2.75 -6.70 1.57
CA GLY A 522 -1.65 -6.66 0.60
C GLY A 522 -0.45 -5.80 1.00
N MET A 523 -0.43 -5.28 2.22
CA MET A 523 0.69 -4.53 2.78
C MET A 523 1.28 -5.22 4.00
N HIS A 524 2.55 -4.87 4.27
CA HIS A 524 3.33 -5.43 5.37
C HIS A 524 3.52 -4.42 6.50
N ASP A 525 3.74 -4.92 7.74
CA ASP A 525 4.19 -4.14 8.90
C ASP A 525 5.42 -4.76 9.58
N ASP A 526 6.08 -5.69 8.91
CA ASP A 526 7.19 -6.48 9.44
C ASP A 526 8.40 -5.60 9.80
N CYS A 527 8.79 -4.66 8.92
CA CYS A 527 9.88 -3.71 9.18
C CYS A 527 9.50 -2.76 10.32
N LEU A 528 8.28 -2.25 10.32
CA LEU A 528 7.78 -1.37 11.37
C LEU A 528 7.76 -2.07 12.72
N MET A 529 7.22 -3.28 12.80
CA MET A 529 7.13 -4.06 14.03
C MET A 529 8.52 -4.42 14.55
N ALA A 530 9.39 -5.00 13.72
CA ALA A 530 10.76 -5.33 14.09
C ALA A 530 11.53 -4.10 14.59
N ARG A 531 11.37 -2.94 13.92
CA ARG A 531 12.03 -1.69 14.32
C ARG A 531 11.51 -1.19 15.68
N MET A 532 10.20 -1.23 15.91
CA MET A 532 9.61 -0.82 17.20
C MET A 532 10.02 -1.76 18.34
N ILE A 533 10.03 -3.08 18.11
CA ILE A 533 10.51 -4.07 19.09
C ILE A 533 11.96 -3.77 19.46
N THR A 534 12.84 -3.57 18.47
CA THR A 534 14.24 -3.25 18.69
C THR A 534 14.40 -2.01 19.57
N ALA A 535 13.73 -0.92 19.21
CA ALA A 535 13.81 0.35 19.93
C ALA A 535 13.31 0.26 21.38
N TYR A 536 12.18 -0.42 21.56
CA TYR A 536 11.59 -0.58 22.89
C TYR A 536 12.48 -1.43 23.79
N VAL A 537 12.98 -2.57 23.30
CA VAL A 537 13.89 -3.43 24.04
C VAL A 537 15.20 -2.71 24.34
N ALA A 538 15.78 -1.99 23.38
CA ALA A 538 16.97 -1.18 23.61
C ALA A 538 16.76 -0.07 24.65
N HIS A 539 15.53 0.47 24.77
CA HIS A 539 15.17 1.40 25.85
C HIS A 539 15.13 0.69 27.23
N LYS A 540 14.75 -0.58 27.30
CA LYS A 540 14.67 -1.36 28.55
C LYS A 540 16.01 -1.97 28.96
N VAL A 541 16.86 -2.31 28.02
CA VAL A 541 18.20 -2.89 28.29
C VAL A 541 19.15 -1.78 28.70
N ARG A 542 19.80 -1.94 29.84
CA ARG A 542 20.89 -1.05 30.26
C ARG A 542 22.21 -1.62 29.75
N PRO A 543 23.12 -0.78 29.22
CA PRO A 543 24.46 -1.23 28.89
C PRO A 543 25.11 -1.89 30.11
N SER A 544 25.62 -3.09 29.93
CA SER A 544 26.41 -3.75 30.98
C SER A 544 27.81 -3.13 31.01
N THR A 545 28.36 -2.90 32.18
CA THR A 545 29.76 -2.44 32.32
C THR A 545 30.78 -3.51 31.93
N ALA A 546 30.35 -4.77 31.75
CA ALA A 546 31.18 -5.87 31.29
C ALA A 546 30.79 -6.26 29.86
N LEU A 547 31.70 -6.06 28.91
CA LEU A 547 31.58 -6.66 27.59
C LEU A 547 31.59 -8.18 27.71
N TYR A 548 30.72 -8.86 26.94
CA TYR A 548 30.71 -10.30 26.90
C TYR A 548 32.04 -10.81 26.35
N VAL A 549 32.76 -11.59 27.14
CA VAL A 549 33.93 -12.33 26.73
C VAL A 549 33.48 -13.74 26.34
N GLU A 550 33.74 -14.14 25.11
CA GLU A 550 33.43 -15.49 24.62
C GLU A 550 33.99 -16.53 25.61
N PRO A 551 33.14 -17.38 26.19
CA PRO A 551 33.67 -18.40 27.09
C PRO A 551 34.62 -19.30 26.34
N THR A 552 35.81 -19.47 26.84
CA THR A 552 36.81 -20.42 26.30
C THR A 552 36.12 -21.76 26.14
N ARG A 553 36.09 -22.24 24.94
CA ARG A 553 35.37 -23.43 24.47
C ARG A 553 35.64 -24.61 25.38
N LYS A 554 34.76 -24.93 26.32
CA LYS A 554 34.71 -26.29 26.85
C LYS A 554 34.19 -27.15 25.69
N VAL A 555 35.08 -27.83 25.02
CA VAL A 555 34.74 -28.85 24.04
C VAL A 555 34.04 -29.95 24.82
N TYR A 556 32.70 -29.90 24.88
CA TYR A 556 31.91 -31.07 25.26
C TYR A 556 32.09 -32.05 24.11
N ARG A 557 33.06 -32.97 24.22
CA ARG A 557 33.07 -34.19 23.42
C ARG A 557 31.77 -34.90 23.74
N PHE A 558 30.86 -34.93 22.82
CA PHE A 558 29.76 -35.87 22.88
C PHE A 558 30.40 -37.27 22.94
N GLN A 559 30.32 -37.96 24.08
CA GLN A 559 30.62 -39.37 24.15
C GLN A 559 29.61 -40.07 23.25
N THR A 560 30.04 -40.53 22.10
CA THR A 560 29.26 -41.42 21.23
C THR A 560 28.90 -42.68 22.03
N LEU A 561 27.86 -43.39 21.62
CA LEU A 561 27.50 -44.67 22.25
C LEU A 561 28.72 -45.62 22.25
N ALA A 562 29.58 -45.53 21.27
CA ALA A 562 30.83 -46.26 21.19
C ALA A 562 31.86 -45.82 22.25
N ASP A 563 31.94 -44.53 22.60
CA ASP A 563 32.82 -44.04 23.67
C ASP A 563 32.33 -44.47 25.05
N ARG A 564 31.02 -44.55 25.27
CA ARG A 564 30.40 -45.06 26.50
C ARG A 564 30.62 -46.58 26.65
N LEU A 565 30.50 -47.32 25.56
CA LEU A 565 30.75 -48.77 25.55
C LEU A 565 32.24 -49.09 25.76
N LYS A 566 33.16 -48.29 25.25
CA LYS A 566 34.61 -48.45 25.53
C LYS A 566 34.93 -48.17 26.98
N GLY A 567 34.39 -47.11 27.59
CA GLY A 567 34.58 -46.79 29.00
C GLY A 567 34.07 -47.89 29.93
N SER A 568 32.89 -48.47 29.63
CA SER A 568 32.34 -49.59 30.44
C SER A 568 33.12 -50.89 30.27
N LEU A 569 33.73 -51.16 29.09
CA LEU A 569 34.59 -52.31 28.85
C LEU A 569 35.95 -52.18 29.53
N GLU A 570 36.51 -50.98 29.66
CA GLU A 570 37.76 -50.71 30.38
C GLU A 570 37.54 -50.79 31.92
N GLU A 571 36.42 -50.34 32.44
CA GLU A 571 36.05 -50.51 33.86
C GLU A 571 35.81 -51.98 34.23
N ASP A 572 35.15 -52.78 33.36
CA ASP A 572 34.96 -54.21 33.56
C ASP A 572 36.30 -55.01 33.50
N LEU A 573 37.26 -54.57 32.67
CA LEU A 573 38.59 -55.18 32.57
C LEU A 573 39.41 -54.90 33.86
N HIS A 574 39.35 -53.66 34.38
CA HIS A 574 40.04 -53.31 35.62
C HIS A 574 39.43 -53.98 36.86
N ALA A 575 38.13 -54.25 36.87
CA ALA A 575 37.45 -54.96 37.94
C ALA A 575 37.74 -56.49 38.00
N ARG A 576 38.26 -57.04 36.85
CA ARG A 576 38.61 -58.46 36.75
C ARG A 576 40.10 -58.75 36.94
N THR A 577 40.95 -57.74 37.04
CA THR A 577 42.41 -57.88 37.19
C THR A 577 43.00 -57.31 38.47
N GLY A 578 42.13 -56.89 39.42
CA GLY A 578 42.50 -56.43 40.75
C GLY A 578 42.22 -57.44 41.86
#